data_5fb1498b0d323352b018cdc0eea4cff7
#
_entry.id   5fb1498b0d323352b018cdc0eea4cff7
#
_cell.length_a   1.000
_cell.length_b   1.000
_cell.length_c   1.000
_cell.angle_alpha   90.00
_cell.angle_beta   90.00
_cell.angle_gamma   90.00
#
_symmetry.space_group_name_H-M   'P 1'
#
loop_
_entity.id
_entity.type
_entity.pdbx_description
1 polymer ?
#
loop_
_entity_poly.entity_id
_entity_poly.type
_entity_poly.pdbx_seq_one_letter_code
_entity_poly.pdbx_strand_id
1 'polypeptide(L)'
;TFNLTDNPTHVNTMTFYQAGSDTPVKKTTNSITEYDIKSMELNLQAYLDYNKTFGKHTVGALLGYSQIYKQTRYLQAYRKNLPNSNSLDQINAGEVTGQTTYGTEIEYALRSVFGRVNYSYDNRYLLEANLRYDGTSRFPKNNRFGAFPSFSIGWRISEEEFFKVDWVDNLKLRASWGLLGNQETVNSDNSSNYYPYQNTYLFGYDYSFGNTLTPGISI
;
A
#
# COMPACT_ATOMS: atom_id res chain seq x y z
N THR A 1 9.65 11.64 -6.51
CA THR A 1 10.51 10.44 -6.35
C THR A 1 9.98 9.35 -7.25
N PHE A 2 10.86 8.69 -7.96
CA PHE A 2 10.58 7.53 -8.81
C PHE A 2 11.31 6.33 -8.20
N ASN A 3 10.59 5.27 -7.85
CA ASN A 3 11.15 4.04 -7.32
C ASN A 3 10.78 2.87 -8.24
N LEU A 4 11.79 2.14 -8.68
CA LEU A 4 11.64 0.89 -9.41
C LEU A 4 12.28 -0.22 -8.58
N THR A 5 11.51 -1.27 -8.28
CA THR A 5 12.00 -2.47 -7.60
C THR A 5 11.76 -3.67 -8.50
N ASP A 6 12.82 -4.38 -8.80
CA ASP A 6 12.82 -5.66 -9.52
C ASP A 6 13.36 -6.71 -8.54
N ASN A 7 12.56 -7.73 -8.23
CA ASN A 7 12.92 -8.73 -7.23
C ASN A 7 12.59 -10.14 -7.76
N PRO A 8 13.47 -10.70 -8.60
CA PRO A 8 13.33 -12.10 -9.02
C PRO A 8 13.62 -13.02 -7.84
N THR A 9 12.74 -13.98 -7.60
CA THR A 9 12.93 -15.00 -6.57
C THR A 9 12.84 -16.38 -7.18
N HIS A 10 13.87 -17.19 -6.94
CA HIS A 10 13.94 -18.57 -7.35
C HIS A 10 13.74 -19.48 -6.13
N VAL A 11 12.74 -20.38 -6.20
CA VAL A 11 12.49 -21.35 -5.14
C VAL A 11 12.55 -22.76 -5.73
N ASN A 12 13.52 -23.53 -5.26
CA ASN A 12 13.65 -24.95 -5.63
C ASN A 12 13.30 -25.80 -4.40
N THR A 13 12.30 -26.67 -4.55
CA THR A 13 11.89 -27.62 -3.49
C THR A 13 12.35 -29.01 -3.87
N MET A 14 13.38 -29.51 -3.18
CA MET A 14 13.85 -30.88 -3.29
C MET A 14 13.43 -31.68 -2.07
N THR A 15 12.91 -32.89 -2.29
CA THR A 15 12.64 -33.83 -1.21
C THR A 15 13.66 -34.95 -1.27
N PHE A 16 14.41 -35.14 -0.17
CA PHE A 16 15.44 -36.15 -0.05
C PHE A 16 14.86 -37.51 0.36
N TYR A 17 15.44 -38.58 -0.18
CA TYR A 17 15.13 -39.97 0.20
C TYR A 17 16.00 -40.37 1.39
N GLN A 18 15.39 -41.03 2.39
CA GLN A 18 16.11 -41.63 3.50
C GLN A 18 16.73 -42.97 3.03
N ALA A 19 18.05 -43.08 3.05
CA ALA A 19 18.75 -44.32 2.72
C ALA A 19 18.51 -45.34 3.84
N GLY A 20 18.04 -46.58 3.46
CA GLY A 20 17.95 -47.70 4.40
C GLY A 20 16.55 -48.23 4.70
N SER A 21 15.51 -47.83 3.97
CA SER A 21 14.17 -48.38 4.10
C SER A 21 13.85 -49.25 2.86
N ASP A 22 13.53 -50.53 3.09
CA ASP A 22 13.05 -51.47 2.04
C ASP A 22 11.61 -51.19 1.56
N THR A 23 10.94 -50.22 2.12
CA THR A 23 9.67 -49.74 1.61
C THR A 23 9.88 -48.71 0.53
N PRO A 24 9.23 -48.84 -0.67
CA PRO A 24 9.35 -47.83 -1.72
C PRO A 24 8.83 -46.51 -1.18
N VAL A 25 9.75 -45.61 -0.87
CA VAL A 25 9.42 -44.22 -0.46
C VAL A 25 8.71 -43.60 -1.66
N LYS A 26 7.49 -43.12 -1.42
CA LYS A 26 6.69 -42.43 -2.43
C LYS A 26 7.56 -41.36 -3.07
N LYS A 27 7.81 -41.50 -4.39
CA LYS A 27 8.61 -40.54 -5.16
C LYS A 27 7.95 -39.17 -5.03
N THR A 28 8.51 -38.32 -4.19
CA THR A 28 8.05 -36.93 -4.07
C THR A 28 8.57 -36.18 -5.29
N THR A 29 7.69 -35.50 -5.95
CA THR A 29 7.98 -34.69 -7.14
C THR A 29 8.76 -33.48 -6.68
N ASN A 30 9.98 -33.29 -7.19
CA ASN A 30 10.66 -32.01 -7.06
C ASN A 30 10.03 -30.99 -8.02
N SER A 31 10.08 -29.72 -7.64
CA SER A 31 9.51 -28.65 -8.43
C SER A 31 10.36 -27.38 -8.33
N ILE A 32 10.23 -26.55 -9.32
CA ILE A 32 10.83 -25.22 -9.38
C ILE A 32 9.74 -24.18 -9.60
N THR A 33 9.82 -23.09 -8.89
CA THR A 33 8.97 -21.93 -9.06
C THR A 33 9.83 -20.68 -9.18
N GLU A 34 9.66 -19.93 -10.24
CA GLU A 34 10.29 -18.64 -10.45
C GLU A 34 9.25 -17.54 -10.34
N TYR A 35 9.63 -16.47 -9.66
CA TYR A 35 8.83 -15.27 -9.46
C TYR A 35 9.57 -14.07 -10.03
N ASP A 36 8.86 -13.24 -10.79
CA ASP A 36 9.31 -11.93 -11.23
C ASP A 36 8.32 -10.87 -10.72
N ILE A 37 8.77 -10.02 -9.82
CA ILE A 37 7.96 -8.96 -9.22
C ILE A 37 8.57 -7.62 -9.56
N LYS A 38 7.88 -6.84 -10.38
CA LYS A 38 8.27 -5.48 -10.75
C LYS A 38 7.32 -4.48 -10.13
N SER A 39 7.86 -3.57 -9.32
CA SER A 39 7.10 -2.49 -8.71
C SER A 39 7.66 -1.14 -9.12
N MET A 40 6.80 -0.28 -9.61
CA MET A 40 7.10 1.10 -9.95
C MET A 40 6.23 2.02 -9.09
N GLU A 41 6.85 3.01 -8.45
CA GLU A 41 6.17 4.05 -7.71
C GLU A 41 6.62 5.43 -8.18
N LEU A 42 5.66 6.24 -8.62
CA LEU A 42 5.85 7.64 -8.96
C LEU A 42 5.18 8.51 -7.90
N ASN A 43 5.96 9.36 -7.26
CA ASN A 43 5.49 10.32 -6.28
C ASN A 43 5.83 11.75 -6.76
N LEU A 44 4.79 12.51 -7.05
CA LEU A 44 4.87 13.92 -7.45
C LEU A 44 4.30 14.78 -6.34
N GLN A 45 5.06 15.81 -5.91
CA GLN A 45 4.63 16.78 -4.92
C GLN A 45 5.00 18.19 -5.35
N ALA A 46 4.09 19.12 -5.12
CA ALA A 46 4.30 20.54 -5.31
C ALA A 46 3.62 21.31 -4.17
N TYR A 47 4.28 22.32 -3.65
CA TYR A 47 3.70 23.17 -2.61
C TYR A 47 4.20 24.61 -2.70
N LEU A 48 3.37 25.51 -2.19
CA LEU A 48 3.67 26.92 -1.97
C LEU A 48 3.63 27.18 -0.47
N ASP A 49 4.63 27.85 0.02
CA ASP A 49 4.73 28.25 1.43
C ASP A 49 4.87 29.78 1.55
N TYR A 50 4.11 30.35 2.46
CA TYR A 50 4.14 31.77 2.77
C TYR A 50 4.23 31.98 4.28
N ASN A 51 5.21 32.74 4.73
CA ASN A 51 5.38 33.10 6.14
C ASN A 51 5.69 34.59 6.28
N LYS A 52 4.95 35.27 7.14
CA LYS A 52 5.18 36.69 7.42
C LYS A 52 4.80 37.08 8.85
N THR A 53 5.62 37.94 9.42
CA THR A 53 5.38 38.55 10.73
C THR A 53 5.05 40.03 10.58
N PHE A 54 3.98 40.49 11.24
CA PHE A 54 3.48 41.86 11.29
C PHE A 54 3.36 42.29 12.75
N GLY A 55 4.37 42.93 13.29
CA GLY A 55 4.42 43.29 14.71
C GLY A 55 4.33 42.01 15.56
N LYS A 56 3.25 41.89 16.35
CA LYS A 56 3.01 40.70 17.20
C LYS A 56 2.31 39.53 16.49
N HIS A 57 1.93 39.70 15.25
CA HIS A 57 1.18 38.70 14.48
C HIS A 57 2.12 37.95 13.52
N THR A 58 2.15 36.65 13.60
CA THR A 58 2.85 35.79 12.63
C THR A 58 1.82 34.91 11.92
N VAL A 59 1.83 34.97 10.61
CA VAL A 59 0.95 34.18 9.74
C VAL A 59 1.80 33.30 8.85
N GLY A 60 1.49 32.00 8.84
CA GLY A 60 2.02 31.03 7.90
C GLY A 60 0.88 30.41 7.09
N ALA A 61 1.08 30.22 5.80
CA ALA A 61 0.13 29.52 4.93
C ALA A 61 0.88 28.59 4.00
N LEU A 62 0.38 27.36 3.86
CA LEU A 62 0.90 26.36 2.93
C LEU A 62 -0.25 25.83 2.09
N LEU A 63 -0.04 25.74 0.78
CA LEU A 63 -0.92 25.06 -0.17
C LEU A 63 -0.09 24.02 -0.92
N GLY A 64 -0.59 22.80 -0.99
CA GLY A 64 0.14 21.71 -1.61
C GLY A 64 -0.74 20.79 -2.44
N TYR A 65 -0.09 20.12 -3.38
CA TYR A 65 -0.62 19.04 -4.21
C TYR A 65 0.32 17.85 -4.11
N SER A 66 -0.24 16.65 -4.00
CA SER A 66 0.53 15.42 -4.11
C SER A 66 -0.21 14.38 -4.94
N GLN A 67 0.56 13.58 -5.69
CA GLN A 67 0.05 12.44 -6.44
C GLN A 67 1.02 11.28 -6.30
N ILE A 68 0.48 10.13 -5.92
CA ILE A 68 1.20 8.85 -5.89
C ILE A 68 0.53 7.94 -6.92
N TYR A 69 1.34 7.30 -7.74
CA TYR A 69 0.93 6.21 -8.62
C TYR A 69 1.85 5.03 -8.38
N LYS A 70 1.28 3.87 -8.12
CA LYS A 70 2.01 2.63 -7.91
C LYS A 70 1.45 1.55 -8.82
N GLN A 71 2.33 0.84 -9.51
CA GLN A 71 2.04 -0.31 -10.33
C GLN A 71 2.92 -1.47 -9.87
N THR A 72 2.32 -2.62 -9.66
CA THR A 72 3.06 -3.83 -9.31
C THR A 72 2.62 -4.94 -10.25
N ARG A 73 3.58 -5.51 -10.96
CA ARG A 73 3.42 -6.68 -11.82
C ARG A 73 4.01 -7.89 -11.13
N TYR A 74 3.28 -8.98 -11.19
CA TYR A 74 3.68 -10.26 -10.67
C TYR A 74 3.58 -11.29 -11.78
N LEU A 75 4.65 -12.06 -11.99
CA LEU A 75 4.71 -13.20 -12.88
C LEU A 75 5.28 -14.39 -12.11
N GLN A 76 4.64 -15.55 -12.28
CA GLN A 76 5.08 -16.82 -11.72
C GLN A 76 5.14 -17.86 -12.82
N ALA A 77 6.21 -18.65 -12.83
CA ALA A 77 6.33 -19.85 -13.64
C ALA A 77 6.64 -21.05 -12.74
N TYR A 78 5.98 -22.17 -12.98
CA TYR A 78 6.13 -23.41 -12.21
C TYR A 78 6.33 -24.60 -13.15
N ARG A 79 7.31 -25.46 -12.82
CA ARG A 79 7.47 -26.80 -13.39
C ARG A 79 7.84 -27.80 -12.32
N LYS A 80 7.54 -29.07 -12.59
CA LYS A 80 7.84 -30.21 -11.73
C LYS A 80 8.74 -31.23 -12.45
N ASN A 81 9.14 -32.29 -11.75
CA ASN A 81 9.96 -33.38 -12.25
C ASN A 81 11.27 -32.92 -12.89
N LEU A 82 12.06 -32.12 -12.12
CA LEU A 82 13.40 -31.77 -12.56
C LEU A 82 14.31 -33.00 -12.54
N PRO A 83 15.31 -33.09 -13.42
CA PRO A 83 16.35 -34.11 -13.32
C PRO A 83 17.06 -34.03 -11.95
N ASN A 84 17.42 -35.19 -11.38
CA ASN A 84 18.17 -35.26 -10.12
C ASN A 84 19.63 -34.78 -10.30
N SER A 85 19.81 -33.52 -10.59
CA SER A 85 21.12 -32.89 -10.77
C SER A 85 21.14 -31.58 -10.00
N ASN A 86 22.10 -31.45 -9.09
CA ASN A 86 22.31 -30.22 -8.33
C ASN A 86 22.74 -29.01 -9.17
N SER A 87 22.93 -29.19 -10.47
CA SER A 87 23.39 -28.16 -11.40
C SER A 87 22.32 -27.70 -12.41
N LEU A 88 21.10 -28.27 -12.38
CA LEU A 88 20.01 -27.92 -13.30
C LEU A 88 18.83 -27.36 -12.49
N ASP A 89 18.96 -26.13 -12.06
CA ASP A 89 17.95 -25.38 -11.29
C ASP A 89 17.24 -24.29 -12.14
N GLN A 90 17.12 -24.55 -13.44
CA GLN A 90 16.43 -23.68 -14.37
C GLN A 90 15.02 -24.18 -14.64
N ILE A 91 14.05 -23.24 -14.77
CA ILE A 91 12.66 -23.59 -15.07
C ILE A 91 12.50 -24.49 -16.29
N ASN A 92 13.37 -24.34 -17.30
CA ASN A 92 13.34 -25.12 -18.53
C ASN A 92 13.81 -26.58 -18.35
N ALA A 93 14.44 -26.92 -17.22
CA ALA A 93 14.86 -28.29 -16.91
C ALA A 93 13.69 -29.19 -16.45
N GLY A 94 12.59 -28.60 -15.98
CA GLY A 94 11.39 -29.34 -15.54
C GLY A 94 10.53 -29.80 -16.71
N GLU A 95 9.67 -30.82 -16.45
CA GLU A 95 8.71 -31.31 -17.42
C GLU A 95 7.72 -30.23 -17.87
N VAL A 96 7.37 -30.26 -19.16
CA VAL A 96 6.34 -29.39 -19.75
C VAL A 96 4.93 -29.81 -19.27
N THR A 97 4.73 -31.11 -19.02
CA THR A 97 3.44 -31.63 -18.54
C THR A 97 3.16 -31.12 -17.11
N GLY A 98 2.06 -30.37 -16.95
CA GLY A 98 1.66 -29.80 -15.68
C GLY A 98 2.45 -28.53 -15.30
N GLN A 99 3.08 -27.89 -16.27
CA GLN A 99 3.60 -26.52 -16.08
C GLN A 99 2.43 -25.56 -15.84
N THR A 100 2.64 -24.58 -15.00
CA THR A 100 1.70 -23.48 -14.76
C THR A 100 2.40 -22.13 -14.84
N THR A 101 1.68 -21.17 -15.37
CA THR A 101 2.08 -19.77 -15.33
C THR A 101 0.94 -18.95 -14.72
N TYR A 102 1.29 -17.98 -13.92
CA TYR A 102 0.34 -17.04 -13.33
C TYR A 102 0.90 -15.63 -13.44
N GLY A 103 0.07 -14.69 -13.82
CA GLY A 103 0.45 -13.29 -13.90
C GLY A 103 -0.68 -12.38 -13.45
N THR A 104 -0.35 -11.32 -12.75
CA THR A 104 -1.30 -10.29 -12.33
C THR A 104 -0.63 -8.93 -12.31
N GLU A 105 -1.45 -7.90 -12.42
CA GLU A 105 -1.03 -6.52 -12.31
C GLU A 105 -1.98 -5.78 -11.38
N ILE A 106 -1.41 -5.00 -10.48
CA ILE A 106 -2.14 -4.19 -9.51
C ILE A 106 -1.70 -2.74 -9.69
N GLU A 107 -2.69 -1.86 -9.85
CA GLU A 107 -2.47 -0.43 -9.92
C GLU A 107 -3.17 0.27 -8.75
N TYR A 108 -2.51 1.30 -8.25
CA TYR A 108 -3.01 2.11 -7.17
C TYR A 108 -2.63 3.58 -7.40
N ALA A 109 -3.58 4.48 -7.21
CA ALA A 109 -3.34 5.91 -7.32
C ALA A 109 -3.97 6.66 -6.14
N LEU A 110 -3.22 7.60 -5.60
CA LEU A 110 -3.65 8.56 -4.59
C LEU A 110 -3.40 9.97 -5.11
N ARG A 111 -4.37 10.87 -4.95
CA ARG A 111 -4.24 12.28 -5.29
C ARG A 111 -4.75 13.13 -4.14
N SER A 112 -4.01 14.17 -3.79
CA SER A 112 -4.31 15.00 -2.64
C SER A 112 -4.08 16.47 -2.93
N VAL A 113 -5.01 17.31 -2.48
CA VAL A 113 -4.80 18.74 -2.32
C VAL A 113 -4.87 19.04 -0.83
N PHE A 114 -3.92 19.79 -0.32
CA PHE A 114 -3.87 20.10 1.10
C PHE A 114 -3.46 21.54 1.37
N GLY A 115 -3.98 22.08 2.45
CA GLY A 115 -3.65 23.42 2.90
C GLY A 115 -3.47 23.44 4.41
N ARG A 116 -2.61 24.36 4.86
CA ARG A 116 -2.38 24.66 6.27
C ARG A 116 -2.32 26.16 6.46
N VAL A 117 -2.93 26.62 7.54
CA VAL A 117 -2.79 28.00 8.03
C VAL A 117 -2.34 27.94 9.47
N ASN A 118 -1.25 28.63 9.75
CA ASN A 118 -0.72 28.84 11.08
C ASN A 118 -0.86 30.31 11.45
N TYR A 119 -1.29 30.59 12.67
CA TYR A 119 -1.34 31.92 13.20
C TYR A 119 -0.76 31.93 14.61
N SER A 120 0.07 32.89 14.88
CA SER A 120 0.63 33.15 16.22
C SER A 120 0.49 34.63 16.59
N TYR A 121 -0.01 34.88 17.80
CA TYR A 121 -0.04 36.21 18.38
C TYR A 121 0.94 36.28 19.55
N ASP A 122 1.85 37.22 19.46
CA ASP A 122 2.90 37.54 20.45
C ASP A 122 3.68 36.28 20.92
N ASN A 123 3.78 35.28 20.04
CA ASN A 123 4.34 33.95 20.31
C ASN A 123 3.69 33.20 21.51
N ARG A 124 2.58 33.71 22.05
CA ARG A 124 1.84 33.18 23.21
C ARG A 124 0.66 32.30 22.78
N TYR A 125 -0.15 32.82 21.84
CA TYR A 125 -1.35 32.14 21.36
C TYR A 125 -1.09 31.58 19.96
N LEU A 126 -1.31 30.29 19.79
CA LEU A 126 -0.99 29.57 18.59
C LEU A 126 -2.26 28.92 18.05
N LEU A 127 -2.54 29.13 16.79
CA LEU A 127 -3.64 28.48 16.06
C LEU A 127 -3.10 27.79 14.82
N GLU A 128 -3.59 26.60 14.54
CA GLU A 128 -3.29 25.88 13.31
C GLU A 128 -4.57 25.26 12.77
N ALA A 129 -4.84 25.45 11.49
CA ALA A 129 -5.90 24.79 10.76
C ALA A 129 -5.31 24.08 9.55
N ASN A 130 -5.68 22.81 9.35
CA ASN A 130 -5.29 22.04 8.20
C ASN A 130 -6.55 21.49 7.52
N LEU A 131 -6.51 21.44 6.20
CA LEU A 131 -7.50 20.73 5.39
C LEU A 131 -6.76 19.89 4.37
N ARG A 132 -7.14 18.61 4.29
CA ARG A 132 -6.65 17.71 3.26
C ARG A 132 -7.83 17.10 2.51
N TYR A 133 -7.78 17.16 1.18
CA TYR A 133 -8.78 16.59 0.30
C TYR A 133 -8.11 15.49 -0.53
N ASP A 134 -8.37 14.25 -0.17
CA ASP A 134 -7.71 13.07 -0.69
C ASP A 134 -8.64 12.26 -1.57
N GLY A 135 -8.13 11.82 -2.73
CA GLY A 135 -8.81 10.91 -3.63
C GLY A 135 -7.99 9.65 -3.86
N THR A 136 -8.63 8.48 -3.77
CA THR A 136 -8.00 7.18 -3.95
C THR A 136 -8.68 6.37 -5.05
N SER A 137 -7.89 5.59 -5.80
CA SER A 137 -8.42 4.66 -6.81
C SER A 137 -9.13 3.44 -6.21
N ARG A 138 -8.99 3.19 -4.91
CA ARG A 138 -9.61 2.06 -4.21
C ARG A 138 -11.13 2.17 -4.07
N PHE A 139 -11.69 3.38 -4.28
CA PHE A 139 -13.13 3.61 -4.18
C PHE A 139 -13.78 3.91 -5.54
N PRO A 140 -15.08 3.64 -5.70
CA PRO A 140 -15.81 3.94 -6.92
C PRO A 140 -15.82 5.45 -7.20
N LYS A 141 -16.01 5.83 -8.46
CA LYS A 141 -15.88 7.22 -8.94
C LYS A 141 -16.62 8.26 -8.08
N ASN A 142 -17.80 7.91 -7.58
CA ASN A 142 -18.64 8.83 -6.81
C ASN A 142 -18.18 9.04 -5.37
N ASN A 143 -17.36 8.15 -4.82
CA ASN A 143 -16.92 8.16 -3.41
C ASN A 143 -15.39 8.18 -3.26
N ARG A 144 -14.67 8.59 -4.33
CA ARG A 144 -13.19 8.57 -4.33
C ARG A 144 -12.56 9.59 -3.42
N PHE A 145 -13.25 10.71 -3.18
CA PHE A 145 -12.67 11.85 -2.49
C PHE A 145 -13.27 12.04 -1.11
N GLY A 146 -12.41 12.34 -0.14
CA GLY A 146 -12.77 12.68 1.23
C GLY A 146 -12.03 13.91 1.73
N ALA A 147 -12.69 14.69 2.58
CA ALA A 147 -12.11 15.87 3.22
C ALA A 147 -11.76 15.54 4.68
N PHE A 148 -10.55 15.91 5.08
CA PHE A 148 -9.97 15.61 6.39
C PHE A 148 -9.47 16.91 7.04
N PRO A 149 -10.36 17.66 7.72
CA PRO A 149 -9.99 18.85 8.47
C PRO A 149 -9.35 18.51 9.81
N SER A 150 -8.44 19.36 10.26
CA SER A 150 -7.91 19.34 11.62
C SER A 150 -7.58 20.72 12.12
N PHE A 151 -7.71 20.91 13.44
CA PHE A 151 -7.42 22.18 14.12
C PHE A 151 -6.59 21.91 15.35
N SER A 152 -5.71 22.84 15.68
CA SER A 152 -5.06 22.86 16.98
C SER A 152 -4.95 24.28 17.51
N ILE A 153 -5.07 24.39 18.83
CA ILE A 153 -4.81 25.62 19.59
C ILE A 153 -3.71 25.36 20.59
N GLY A 154 -2.87 26.35 20.80
CA GLY A 154 -1.80 26.28 21.78
C GLY A 154 -1.69 27.59 22.54
N TRP A 155 -1.43 27.49 23.85
CA TRP A 155 -1.17 28.61 24.73
C TRP A 155 0.15 28.40 25.45
N ARG A 156 1.08 29.33 25.25
CA ARG A 156 2.35 29.37 25.98
C ARG A 156 2.18 30.17 27.26
N ILE A 157 1.86 29.49 28.33
CA ILE A 157 1.61 30.06 29.63
C ILE A 157 2.89 30.67 30.18
N SER A 158 4.05 30.07 29.89
CA SER A 158 5.35 30.61 30.33
C SER A 158 5.71 31.97 29.74
N GLU A 159 5.08 32.39 28.64
CA GLU A 159 5.30 33.70 28.02
C GLU A 159 4.37 34.77 28.55
N GLU A 160 3.48 34.45 29.48
CA GLU A 160 2.57 35.42 30.09
C GLU A 160 3.23 36.21 31.22
N GLU A 161 2.88 37.48 31.35
CA GLU A 161 3.48 38.36 32.34
C GLU A 161 3.19 37.97 33.80
N PHE A 162 2.09 37.21 34.02
CA PHE A 162 1.72 36.69 35.34
C PHE A 162 2.50 35.41 35.72
N PHE A 163 3.11 34.73 34.76
CA PHE A 163 3.82 33.48 35.00
C PHE A 163 5.30 33.77 35.30
N LYS A 164 5.61 33.84 36.57
CA LYS A 164 6.99 34.12 37.05
C LYS A 164 7.47 32.96 37.93
N VAL A 165 7.83 31.85 37.26
CA VAL A 165 8.28 30.64 37.94
C VAL A 165 9.65 30.26 37.40
N ASP A 166 10.70 30.57 38.15
CA ASP A 166 12.10 30.51 37.70
C ASP A 166 12.62 29.10 37.34
N TRP A 167 11.93 28.05 37.80
CA TRP A 167 12.31 26.67 37.52
C TRP A 167 11.55 26.05 36.32
N VAL A 168 10.64 26.80 35.68
CA VAL A 168 9.87 26.34 34.52
C VAL A 168 10.19 27.20 33.30
N ASP A 169 11.05 26.72 32.43
CA ASP A 169 11.47 27.43 31.21
C ASP A 169 10.37 27.49 30.13
N ASN A 170 9.56 26.47 30.03
CA ASN A 170 8.51 26.39 29.00
C ASN A 170 7.29 25.60 29.49
N LEU A 171 6.16 26.32 29.62
CA LEU A 171 4.86 25.70 29.89
C LEU A 171 3.89 26.03 28.76
N LYS A 172 3.49 25.01 28.01
CA LYS A 172 2.55 25.13 26.88
C LYS A 172 1.39 24.18 27.05
N LEU A 173 0.16 24.69 26.98
CA LEU A 173 -1.04 23.92 26.84
C LEU A 173 -1.43 23.79 25.36
N ARG A 174 -1.82 22.61 24.90
CA ARG A 174 -2.27 22.37 23.52
C ARG A 174 -3.52 21.49 23.53
N ALA A 175 -4.49 21.86 22.68
CA ALA A 175 -5.63 21.05 22.33
C ALA A 175 -5.69 20.89 20.81
N SER A 176 -6.10 19.70 20.33
CA SER A 176 -6.23 19.43 18.90
C SER A 176 -7.42 18.51 18.64
N TRP A 177 -8.02 18.71 17.48
CA TRP A 177 -9.10 17.89 16.96
C TRP A 177 -8.89 17.67 15.46
N GLY A 178 -9.29 16.52 14.93
CA GLY A 178 -9.19 16.25 13.50
C GLY A 178 -9.94 14.99 13.08
N LEU A 179 -10.28 14.94 11.79
CA LEU A 179 -10.81 13.78 11.12
C LEU A 179 -9.70 13.08 10.35
N LEU A 180 -9.65 11.75 10.46
CA LEU A 180 -8.71 10.91 9.75
C LEU A 180 -9.48 9.97 8.83
N GLY A 181 -8.94 9.73 7.63
CA GLY A 181 -9.46 8.75 6.69
C GLY A 181 -8.62 7.49 6.68
N ASN A 182 -9.27 6.35 6.54
CA ASN A 182 -8.62 5.09 6.24
C ASN A 182 -9.11 4.59 4.88
N GLN A 183 -8.17 4.30 3.98
CA GLN A 183 -8.43 3.76 2.64
C GLN A 183 -8.05 2.27 2.52
N GLU A 184 -7.46 1.69 3.58
CA GLU A 184 -7.07 0.29 3.56
C GLU A 184 -8.30 -0.60 3.62
N THR A 185 -8.49 -1.36 2.56
CA THR A 185 -9.49 -2.41 2.44
C THR A 185 -8.77 -3.73 2.31
N VAL A 186 -9.25 -4.74 3.03
CA VAL A 186 -8.66 -6.07 3.05
C VAL A 186 -9.68 -7.12 2.61
N ASN A 187 -9.19 -8.16 1.99
CA ASN A 187 -9.95 -9.38 1.69
C ASN A 187 -10.11 -10.23 2.97
N SER A 188 -10.89 -11.29 2.87
CA SER A 188 -11.10 -12.26 3.96
C SER A 188 -9.82 -12.98 4.40
N ASP A 189 -8.81 -13.07 3.54
CA ASP A 189 -7.49 -13.62 3.82
C ASP A 189 -6.47 -12.60 4.36
N ASN A 190 -6.96 -11.40 4.71
CA ASN A 190 -6.16 -10.27 5.20
C ASN A 190 -5.20 -9.64 4.17
N SER A 191 -5.30 -10.02 2.90
CA SER A 191 -4.57 -9.37 1.82
C SER A 191 -5.19 -8.02 1.45
N SER A 192 -4.38 -7.06 0.94
CA SER A 192 -4.88 -5.75 0.52
C SER A 192 -5.83 -5.89 -0.67
N ASN A 193 -7.04 -5.35 -0.56
CA ASN A 193 -7.99 -5.26 -1.66
C ASN A 193 -7.87 -3.89 -2.34
N TYR A 194 -7.43 -3.88 -3.59
CA TYR A 194 -7.26 -2.65 -4.37
C TYR A 194 -8.51 -2.26 -5.16
N TYR A 195 -9.45 -3.21 -5.34
CA TYR A 195 -10.65 -3.03 -6.15
C TYR A 195 -11.92 -3.55 -5.44
N PRO A 196 -12.21 -3.12 -4.19
CA PRO A 196 -13.31 -3.68 -3.39
C PRO A 196 -14.70 -3.44 -3.98
N TYR A 197 -14.80 -2.55 -4.97
CA TYR A 197 -16.06 -2.18 -5.64
C TYR A 197 -16.29 -2.91 -6.97
N GLN A 198 -15.33 -3.76 -7.40
CA GLN A 198 -15.45 -4.51 -8.64
C GLN A 198 -16.03 -5.90 -8.35
N ASN A 199 -17.11 -6.24 -9.03
CA ASN A 199 -17.59 -7.61 -9.06
C ASN A 199 -16.68 -8.42 -9.98
N THR A 200 -16.17 -9.53 -9.46
CA THR A 200 -15.30 -10.45 -10.22
C THR A 200 -16.14 -11.58 -10.77
N TYR A 201 -16.03 -11.82 -12.08
CA TYR A 201 -16.60 -13.00 -12.69
C TYR A 201 -15.72 -14.21 -12.41
N LEU A 202 -16.31 -15.27 -11.87
CA LEU A 202 -15.63 -16.54 -11.65
C LEU A 202 -15.94 -17.47 -12.82
N PHE A 203 -14.90 -17.96 -13.46
CA PHE A 203 -14.98 -18.96 -14.52
C PHE A 203 -14.87 -20.38 -13.93
N GLY A 204 -15.37 -21.39 -14.65
CA GLY A 204 -15.24 -22.78 -14.24
C GLY A 204 -16.43 -23.32 -13.44
N TYR A 205 -17.53 -22.60 -13.40
CA TYR A 205 -18.81 -23.12 -12.94
C TYR A 205 -19.53 -23.73 -14.12
N ASP A 206 -19.44 -25.06 -14.21
CA ASP A 206 -20.10 -25.80 -15.30
C ASP A 206 -21.57 -26.00 -14.99
N TYR A 207 -22.42 -25.70 -15.96
CA TYR A 207 -23.86 -26.00 -15.91
C TYR A 207 -24.18 -27.21 -16.75
N SER A 208 -25.02 -28.09 -16.25
CA SER A 208 -25.53 -29.26 -16.99
C SER A 208 -26.76 -28.84 -17.78
N PHE A 209 -26.62 -28.79 -19.10
CA PHE A 209 -27.73 -28.71 -20.04
C PHE A 209 -27.96 -30.10 -20.69
N GLY A 210 -28.95 -30.80 -20.20
CA GLY A 210 -29.16 -32.23 -20.59
C GLY A 210 -27.97 -33.08 -20.10
N ASN A 211 -27.30 -33.79 -21.01
CA ASN A 211 -26.14 -34.63 -20.70
C ASN A 211 -24.78 -33.95 -21.00
N THR A 212 -24.76 -32.66 -21.25
CA THR A 212 -23.52 -31.93 -21.62
C THR A 212 -23.17 -30.87 -20.56
N LEU A 213 -21.94 -30.91 -20.06
CA LEU A 213 -21.40 -29.85 -19.22
C LEU A 213 -21.04 -28.65 -20.10
N THR A 214 -21.62 -27.50 -19.79
CA THR A 214 -21.36 -26.25 -20.50
C THR A 214 -20.65 -25.28 -19.56
N PRO A 215 -19.50 -24.70 -19.96
CA PRO A 215 -18.80 -23.70 -19.16
C PRO A 215 -19.70 -22.51 -18.83
N GLY A 216 -19.77 -22.16 -17.56
CA GLY A 216 -20.56 -21.04 -17.05
C GLY A 216 -19.72 -19.99 -16.34
N ILE A 217 -20.37 -18.89 -16.02
CA ILE A 217 -19.79 -17.75 -15.29
C ILE A 217 -20.67 -17.50 -14.08
N SER A 218 -20.05 -17.33 -12.90
CA SER A 218 -20.71 -16.84 -11.69
C SER A 218 -20.24 -15.42 -11.35
N ILE A 219 -21.13 -14.63 -10.72
CA ILE A 219 -20.86 -13.28 -10.23
C ILE A 219 -20.77 -13.34 -8.71
#